data_9509ee4cd314d610183b1032d686eacc
#
_entry.id   9509ee4cd314d610183b1032d686eacc
#
_cell.length_a   1.000
_cell.length_b   1.000
_cell.length_c   1.000
_cell.angle_alpha   90.00
_cell.angle_beta   90.00
_cell.angle_gamma   90.00
#
_symmetry.space_group_name_H-M   'P 1'
#
loop_
_entity.id
_entity.type
_entity.pdbx_description
1 polymer ?
#
loop_
_entity_poly.entity_id
_entity_poly.type
_entity_poly.pdbx_seq_one_letter_code
_entity_poly.pdbx_strand_id
1 'polypeptide(L)'
;MEIYQLRQFAAVAKTENMTRAAQSLSMAQPAVSKTIRNLESELGAELFERTGKGLRRTEQGDILLRYARAILNAELDARREIEESLHRAGGLCICALSCVERLSDILAGFAAEYGNADFRIGSTPEGSDLLLDSAVSRDEVPAGAEVLFDEEICIAVPDGHRFADCGAVSLTELADDPFIALSGSESFRQVSEHIFRSAGIAMHAAIECDSLALQSRLLSCGMGIALAAAGEWRQLCEEGSVHLLHIRDAECRRYIYVQQLSRFETHSMRAFRAFLHRYFSEIG
;
A
#
# COMPACT_ATOMS: atom_id res chain seq x y z
N MET A 1 10.64 -30.07 2.20
CA MET A 1 10.29 -28.65 1.94
C MET A 1 11.16 -27.75 2.80
N GLU A 2 11.94 -26.86 2.14
CA GLU A 2 12.97 -26.02 2.76
C GLU A 2 12.56 -24.53 2.71
N ILE A 3 13.06 -23.70 3.64
CA ILE A 3 12.70 -22.28 3.71
C ILE A 3 13.01 -21.53 2.41
N TYR A 4 14.14 -21.82 1.75
CA TYR A 4 14.49 -21.19 0.48
C TYR A 4 13.50 -21.54 -0.65
N GLN A 5 12.92 -22.73 -0.64
CA GLN A 5 11.90 -23.13 -1.61
C GLN A 5 10.61 -22.35 -1.39
N LEU A 6 10.21 -22.12 -0.13
CA LEU A 6 9.05 -21.29 0.22
C LEU A 6 9.24 -19.84 -0.21
N ARG A 7 10.47 -19.27 -0.09
CA ARG A 7 10.77 -17.92 -0.60
C ARG A 7 10.60 -17.83 -2.12
N GLN A 8 11.13 -18.82 -2.86
CA GLN A 8 10.99 -18.86 -4.31
C GLN A 8 9.53 -19.04 -4.73
N PHE A 9 8.79 -19.91 -4.05
CA PHE A 9 7.36 -20.11 -4.28
C PHE A 9 6.58 -18.81 -4.02
N ALA A 10 6.80 -18.12 -2.90
CA ALA A 10 6.12 -16.86 -2.57
C ALA A 10 6.40 -15.76 -3.61
N ALA A 11 7.63 -15.67 -4.14
CA ALA A 11 7.97 -14.73 -5.20
C ALA A 11 7.22 -15.04 -6.52
N VAL A 12 7.11 -16.32 -6.89
CA VAL A 12 6.32 -16.73 -8.06
C VAL A 12 4.84 -16.47 -7.84
N ALA A 13 4.33 -16.78 -6.66
CA ALA A 13 2.93 -16.57 -6.28
C ALA A 13 2.52 -15.09 -6.34
N LYS A 14 3.45 -14.19 -5.98
CA LYS A 14 3.23 -12.74 -6.04
C LYS A 14 3.16 -12.19 -7.46
N THR A 15 4.06 -12.66 -8.33
CA THR A 15 4.20 -12.11 -9.69
C THR A 15 3.37 -12.85 -10.73
N GLU A 16 2.91 -14.05 -10.42
CA GLU A 16 2.30 -15.01 -11.35
C GLU A 16 3.12 -15.16 -12.65
N ASN A 17 4.45 -14.99 -12.52
CA ASN A 17 5.40 -14.98 -13.62
C ASN A 17 6.76 -15.49 -13.17
N MET A 18 7.17 -16.66 -13.69
CA MET A 18 8.45 -17.31 -13.36
C MET A 18 9.67 -16.44 -13.67
N THR A 19 9.63 -15.67 -14.75
CA THR A 19 10.77 -14.83 -15.17
C THR A 19 10.91 -13.62 -14.26
N ARG A 20 9.80 -12.94 -13.96
CA ARG A 20 9.80 -11.80 -13.02
C ARG A 20 10.21 -12.22 -11.61
N ALA A 21 9.70 -13.37 -11.15
CA ALA A 21 10.10 -13.93 -9.85
C ALA A 21 11.60 -14.24 -9.81
N ALA A 22 12.14 -14.86 -10.86
CA ALA A 22 13.56 -15.16 -10.93
C ALA A 22 14.43 -13.89 -10.92
N GLN A 23 14.01 -12.85 -11.64
CA GLN A 23 14.67 -11.54 -11.64
C GLN A 23 14.67 -10.91 -10.25
N SER A 24 13.52 -10.90 -9.55
CA SER A 24 13.42 -10.34 -8.18
C SER A 24 14.28 -11.08 -7.16
N LEU A 25 14.53 -12.36 -7.40
CA LEU A 25 15.39 -13.20 -6.55
C LEU A 25 16.87 -13.22 -7.01
N SER A 26 17.24 -12.51 -8.08
CA SER A 26 18.56 -12.56 -8.70
C SER A 26 18.99 -13.99 -9.08
N MET A 27 18.04 -14.79 -9.57
CA MET A 27 18.22 -16.20 -9.92
C MET A 27 17.91 -16.46 -11.38
N ALA A 28 18.45 -17.59 -11.91
CA ALA A 28 18.07 -18.07 -13.24
C ALA A 28 16.65 -18.68 -13.21
N GLN A 29 15.82 -18.32 -14.18
CA GLN A 29 14.44 -18.83 -14.29
C GLN A 29 14.34 -20.37 -14.25
N PRO A 30 15.24 -21.16 -14.91
CA PRO A 30 15.20 -22.62 -14.81
C PRO A 30 15.37 -23.15 -13.38
N ALA A 31 16.15 -22.46 -12.53
CA ALA A 31 16.35 -22.85 -11.14
C ALA A 31 15.06 -22.67 -10.33
N VAL A 32 14.41 -21.52 -10.48
CA VAL A 32 13.10 -21.25 -9.83
C VAL A 32 12.05 -22.26 -10.31
N SER A 33 11.95 -22.49 -11.61
CA SER A 33 11.01 -23.47 -12.18
C SER A 33 11.26 -24.89 -11.67
N LYS A 34 12.54 -25.28 -11.48
CA LYS A 34 12.89 -26.58 -10.89
C LYS A 34 12.43 -26.67 -9.43
N THR A 35 12.62 -25.62 -8.64
CA THR A 35 12.18 -25.57 -7.26
C THR A 35 10.67 -25.72 -7.14
N ILE A 36 9.90 -25.03 -7.98
CA ILE A 36 8.43 -25.15 -7.98
C ILE A 36 8.01 -26.58 -8.29
N ARG A 37 8.56 -27.19 -9.34
CA ARG A 37 8.27 -28.60 -9.68
C ARG A 37 8.63 -29.58 -8.56
N ASN A 38 9.74 -29.34 -7.85
CA ASN A 38 10.11 -30.17 -6.71
C ASN A 38 9.09 -30.05 -5.57
N LEU A 39 8.62 -28.84 -5.27
CA LEU A 39 7.56 -28.60 -4.28
C LEU A 39 6.25 -29.29 -4.67
N GLU A 40 5.84 -29.15 -5.93
CA GLU A 40 4.64 -29.81 -6.47
C GLU A 40 4.75 -31.32 -6.39
N SER A 41 5.92 -31.89 -6.74
CA SER A 41 6.18 -33.32 -6.62
C SER A 41 6.18 -33.81 -5.17
N GLU A 42 6.77 -33.04 -4.24
CA GLU A 42 6.81 -33.38 -2.80
C GLU A 42 5.42 -33.34 -2.17
N LEU A 43 4.60 -32.34 -2.55
CA LEU A 43 3.26 -32.15 -2.03
C LEU A 43 2.18 -32.99 -2.75
N GLY A 44 2.54 -33.58 -3.90
CA GLY A 44 1.60 -34.33 -4.73
C GLY A 44 0.46 -33.49 -5.32
N ALA A 45 0.69 -32.17 -5.49
CA ALA A 45 -0.31 -31.21 -5.95
C ALA A 45 0.32 -30.15 -6.86
N GLU A 46 -0.41 -29.70 -7.87
CA GLU A 46 -0.03 -28.56 -8.68
C GLU A 46 -0.32 -27.26 -7.89
N LEU A 47 0.70 -26.40 -7.78
CA LEU A 47 0.59 -25.11 -7.09
C LEU A 47 0.28 -23.97 -8.05
N PHE A 48 0.60 -24.19 -9.33
CA PHE A 48 0.33 -23.24 -10.41
C PHE A 48 -0.24 -23.96 -11.62
N GLU A 49 -1.17 -23.30 -12.31
CA GLU A 49 -1.71 -23.72 -13.60
C GLU A 49 -1.33 -22.74 -14.70
N ARG A 50 -1.18 -23.24 -15.92
CA ARG A 50 -0.97 -22.41 -17.12
C ARG A 50 -2.32 -22.11 -17.75
N THR A 51 -2.65 -20.85 -17.83
CA THR A 51 -3.82 -20.36 -18.55
C THR A 51 -3.39 -19.68 -19.85
N GLY A 52 -4.32 -19.45 -20.77
CA GLY A 52 -4.05 -18.68 -22.01
C GLY A 52 -3.53 -17.25 -21.75
N LYS A 53 -3.69 -16.74 -20.52
CA LYS A 53 -3.25 -15.40 -20.08
C LYS A 53 -1.95 -15.44 -19.25
N GLY A 54 -1.36 -16.60 -18.99
CA GLY A 54 -0.14 -16.74 -18.21
C GLY A 54 -0.19 -17.81 -17.13
N LEU A 55 0.57 -17.61 -16.07
CA LEU A 55 0.64 -18.49 -14.91
C LEU A 55 -0.35 -17.98 -13.84
N ARG A 56 -1.13 -18.89 -13.23
CA ARG A 56 -2.04 -18.60 -12.11
C ARG A 56 -1.82 -19.58 -10.97
N ARG A 57 -2.08 -19.15 -9.76
CA ARG A 57 -2.12 -20.04 -8.60
C ARG A 57 -3.35 -20.94 -8.67
N THR A 58 -3.19 -22.16 -8.18
CA THR A 58 -4.29 -23.09 -7.89
C THR A 58 -4.80 -22.84 -6.46
N GLU A 59 -5.89 -23.49 -6.08
CA GLU A 59 -6.37 -23.51 -4.69
C GLU A 59 -5.30 -24.04 -3.73
N GLN A 60 -4.55 -25.09 -4.13
CA GLN A 60 -3.44 -25.65 -3.37
C GLN A 60 -2.27 -24.65 -3.25
N GLY A 61 -2.04 -23.86 -4.31
CA GLY A 61 -1.10 -22.76 -4.29
C GLY A 61 -1.50 -21.67 -3.29
N ASP A 62 -2.77 -21.32 -3.20
CA ASP A 62 -3.25 -20.33 -2.23
C ASP A 62 -3.16 -20.84 -0.79
N ILE A 63 -3.44 -22.13 -0.56
CA ILE A 63 -3.21 -22.78 0.73
C ILE A 63 -1.74 -22.70 1.11
N LEU A 64 -0.84 -23.15 0.22
CA LEU A 64 0.59 -23.11 0.51
C LEU A 64 1.10 -21.69 0.74
N LEU A 65 0.62 -20.70 -0.01
CA LEU A 65 1.03 -19.29 0.14
C LEU A 65 0.73 -18.74 1.54
N ARG A 66 -0.43 -19.05 2.08
CA ARG A 66 -0.83 -18.65 3.43
C ARG A 66 0.12 -19.21 4.50
N TYR A 67 0.48 -20.50 4.41
CA TYR A 67 1.42 -21.13 5.33
C TYR A 67 2.87 -20.71 5.07
N ALA A 68 3.29 -20.58 3.81
CA ALA A 68 4.61 -20.11 3.45
C ALA A 68 4.89 -18.72 4.04
N ARG A 69 3.95 -17.79 3.95
CA ARG A 69 4.03 -16.46 4.58
C ARG A 69 4.20 -16.58 6.11
N ALA A 70 3.43 -17.41 6.76
CA ALA A 70 3.53 -17.60 8.21
C ALA A 70 4.90 -18.16 8.64
N ILE A 71 5.44 -19.13 7.90
CA ILE A 71 6.76 -19.74 8.16
C ILE A 71 7.88 -18.70 7.92
N LEU A 72 7.83 -17.98 6.81
CA LEU A 72 8.84 -16.97 6.47
C LEU A 72 8.83 -15.80 7.47
N ASN A 73 7.66 -15.39 7.93
CA ASN A 73 7.54 -14.39 8.98
C ASN A 73 8.09 -14.90 10.32
N ALA A 74 7.78 -16.15 10.70
CA ALA A 74 8.32 -16.73 11.93
C ALA A 74 9.86 -16.86 11.91
N GLU A 75 10.46 -17.14 10.75
CA GLU A 75 11.93 -17.15 10.59
C GLU A 75 12.52 -15.75 10.80
N LEU A 76 11.86 -14.72 10.25
CA LEU A 76 12.28 -13.33 10.45
C LEU A 76 12.10 -12.90 11.92
N ASP A 77 10.99 -13.25 12.55
CA ASP A 77 10.73 -12.94 13.96
C ASP A 77 11.80 -13.53 14.88
N ALA A 78 12.17 -14.80 14.64
CA ALA A 78 13.24 -15.44 15.44
C ALA A 78 14.58 -14.71 15.29
N ARG A 79 14.93 -14.25 14.10
CA ARG A 79 16.15 -13.45 13.87
C ARG A 79 16.11 -12.13 14.64
N ARG A 80 14.99 -11.42 14.60
CA ARG A 80 14.78 -10.14 15.30
C ARG A 80 14.88 -10.31 16.81
N GLU A 81 14.22 -11.33 17.36
CA GLU A 81 14.26 -11.62 18.79
C GLU A 81 15.69 -11.91 19.26
N ILE A 82 16.46 -12.66 18.47
CA ILE A 82 17.89 -12.91 18.75
C ILE A 82 18.70 -11.61 18.67
N GLU A 83 18.51 -10.78 17.65
CA GLU A 83 19.21 -9.50 17.50
C GLU A 83 18.91 -8.57 18.68
N GLU A 84 17.66 -8.46 19.11
CA GLU A 84 17.27 -7.67 20.27
C GLU A 84 17.85 -8.22 21.57
N SER A 85 17.87 -9.54 21.75
CA SER A 85 18.50 -10.17 22.93
C SER A 85 19.99 -9.88 23.02
N LEU A 86 20.65 -9.65 21.89
CA LEU A 86 22.06 -9.26 21.79
C LEU A 86 22.28 -7.74 21.91
N HIS A 87 21.24 -6.96 22.23
CA HIS A 87 21.25 -5.50 22.30
C HIS A 87 21.80 -4.84 21.00
N ARG A 88 21.62 -5.49 19.88
CA ARG A 88 21.89 -4.92 18.56
C ARG A 88 20.66 -4.11 18.16
N ALA A 89 20.87 -2.86 17.77
CA ALA A 89 19.81 -2.05 17.23
C ALA A 89 19.28 -2.73 15.96
N GLY A 90 18.16 -3.41 16.06
CA GLY A 90 17.48 -4.01 14.92
C GLY A 90 16.88 -2.91 14.04
N GLY A 91 17.11 -2.97 12.74
CA GLY A 91 16.46 -2.05 11.81
C GLY A 91 14.95 -2.30 11.75
N LEU A 92 14.16 -1.22 11.61
CA LEU A 92 12.71 -1.28 11.45
C LEU A 92 12.34 -1.40 9.96
N CYS A 93 11.64 -2.47 9.60
CA CYS A 93 11.17 -2.68 8.24
C CYS A 93 9.70 -2.26 8.12
N ILE A 94 9.42 -1.23 7.35
CA ILE A 94 8.09 -0.64 7.19
C ILE A 94 7.63 -0.87 5.76
N CYS A 95 6.43 -1.42 5.59
CA CYS A 95 5.69 -1.38 4.34
C CYS A 95 4.71 -0.21 4.39
N ALA A 96 4.87 0.78 3.54
CA ALA A 96 3.95 1.89 3.42
C ALA A 96 3.21 1.80 2.07
N LEU A 97 1.93 1.47 2.12
CA LEU A 97 1.02 1.45 0.96
C LEU A 97 0.16 2.71 0.90
N SER A 98 0.05 3.41 2.03
CA SER A 98 -0.62 4.71 2.15
C SER A 98 0.28 5.73 2.87
N CYS A 99 -0.01 7.01 2.70
CA CYS A 99 0.76 8.14 3.30
C CYS A 99 2.25 8.13 2.93
N VAL A 100 2.59 7.68 1.72
CA VAL A 100 4.00 7.56 1.27
C VAL A 100 4.67 8.94 1.24
N GLU A 101 3.97 9.99 0.87
CA GLU A 101 4.46 11.37 0.82
C GLU A 101 4.80 11.93 2.21
N ARG A 102 4.09 11.48 3.25
CA ARG A 102 4.38 11.87 4.65
C ARG A 102 5.48 11.04 5.29
N LEU A 103 5.89 9.95 4.64
CA LEU A 103 6.84 9.00 5.23
C LEU A 103 8.19 9.66 5.53
N SER A 104 8.65 10.59 4.68
CA SER A 104 9.88 11.34 4.91
C SER A 104 9.85 12.13 6.22
N ASP A 105 8.74 12.83 6.48
CA ASP A 105 8.56 13.64 7.69
C ASP A 105 8.40 12.78 8.92
N ILE A 106 7.66 11.67 8.80
CA ILE A 106 7.51 10.66 9.86
C ILE A 106 8.87 10.09 10.27
N LEU A 107 9.68 9.66 9.30
CA LEU A 107 10.99 9.06 9.56
C LEU A 107 11.98 10.08 10.11
N ALA A 108 11.99 11.30 9.57
CA ALA A 108 12.85 12.38 10.06
C ALA A 108 12.48 12.78 11.50
N GLY A 109 11.19 12.93 11.79
CA GLY A 109 10.70 13.23 13.13
C GLY A 109 11.05 12.14 14.14
N PHE A 110 10.85 10.88 13.77
CA PHE A 110 11.24 9.76 14.63
C PHE A 110 12.75 9.71 14.88
N ALA A 111 13.57 9.88 13.83
CA ALA A 111 15.03 9.88 13.97
C ALA A 111 15.52 11.04 14.84
N ALA A 112 14.90 12.21 14.79
CA ALA A 112 15.22 13.35 15.63
C ALA A 112 14.93 13.09 17.14
N GLU A 113 13.85 12.34 17.43
CA GLU A 113 13.44 12.05 18.81
C GLU A 113 14.19 10.85 19.42
N TYR A 114 14.37 9.78 18.63
CA TYR A 114 14.89 8.49 19.13
C TYR A 114 16.33 8.19 18.69
N GLY A 115 16.96 9.08 17.94
CA GLY A 115 18.30 8.90 17.40
C GLY A 115 18.32 8.08 16.10
N ASN A 116 19.51 7.70 15.65
CA ASN A 116 19.68 6.95 14.40
C ASN A 116 19.02 5.57 14.51
N ALA A 117 17.91 5.42 13.84
CA ALA A 117 17.25 4.14 13.59
C ALA A 117 17.53 3.70 12.15
N ASP A 118 17.91 2.45 11.96
CA ASP A 118 18.00 1.87 10.62
C ASP A 118 16.60 1.56 10.11
N PHE A 119 16.19 2.18 9.01
CA PHE A 119 14.91 1.92 8.36
C PHE A 119 15.10 1.16 7.06
N ARG A 120 14.23 0.19 6.83
CA ARG A 120 13.99 -0.41 5.51
C ARG A 120 12.57 -0.13 5.08
N ILE A 121 12.41 0.49 3.92
CA ILE A 121 11.09 0.75 3.36
C ILE A 121 10.82 -0.29 2.28
N GLY A 122 9.79 -1.09 2.51
CA GLY A 122 9.32 -2.12 1.58
C GLY A 122 8.08 -1.67 0.82
N SER A 123 7.90 -2.23 -0.37
CA SER A 123 6.68 -2.05 -1.19
C SER A 123 5.69 -3.20 -1.00
N THR A 124 5.96 -4.12 -0.08
CA THR A 124 5.10 -5.28 0.17
C THR A 124 5.11 -5.66 1.63
N PRO A 125 3.99 -6.18 2.15
CA PRO A 125 3.88 -6.61 3.54
C PRO A 125 4.85 -7.74 3.93
N GLU A 126 5.23 -8.58 2.96
CA GLU A 126 6.08 -9.73 3.23
C GLU A 126 7.47 -9.29 3.71
N GLY A 127 7.83 -9.71 4.90
CA GLY A 127 9.12 -9.39 5.50
C GLY A 127 9.21 -8.03 6.18
N SER A 128 8.09 -7.29 6.23
CA SER A 128 7.99 -6.04 6.97
C SER A 128 7.56 -6.27 8.41
N ASP A 129 7.93 -5.35 9.30
CA ASP A 129 7.53 -5.34 10.70
C ASP A 129 6.17 -4.71 10.88
N LEU A 130 5.99 -3.59 10.22
CA LEU A 130 4.79 -2.76 10.28
C LEU A 130 4.27 -2.51 8.86
N LEU A 131 2.96 -2.51 8.74
CA LEU A 131 2.23 -2.05 7.56
C LEU A 131 1.53 -0.74 7.89
N LEU A 132 1.76 0.28 7.07
CA LEU A 132 1.01 1.53 7.06
C LEU A 132 0.12 1.52 5.82
N ASP A 133 -1.19 1.46 6.01
CA ASP A 133 -2.14 1.32 4.93
C ASP A 133 -3.47 2.03 5.23
N SER A 134 -4.45 1.96 4.34
CA SER A 134 -5.78 2.57 4.51
C SER A 134 -6.92 1.61 4.19
N ALA A 135 -8.06 1.86 4.81
CA ALA A 135 -9.32 1.18 4.57
C ALA A 135 -10.42 2.19 4.18
N VAL A 136 -11.44 1.73 3.46
CA VAL A 136 -12.56 2.56 3.02
C VAL A 136 -13.56 2.83 4.14
N SER A 137 -13.61 1.94 5.12
CA SER A 137 -14.44 2.08 6.32
C SER A 137 -13.70 1.59 7.55
N ARG A 138 -14.17 1.98 8.73
CA ARG A 138 -13.59 1.54 10.00
C ARG A 138 -13.75 0.03 10.23
N ASP A 139 -14.83 -0.54 9.70
CA ASP A 139 -15.13 -1.97 9.83
C ASP A 139 -14.23 -2.85 8.95
N GLU A 140 -13.62 -2.26 7.91
CA GLU A 140 -12.67 -2.95 7.02
C GLU A 140 -11.22 -2.89 7.52
N VAL A 141 -10.96 -2.13 8.58
CA VAL A 141 -9.63 -2.12 9.21
C VAL A 141 -9.32 -3.51 9.76
N PRO A 142 -8.18 -4.11 9.42
CA PRO A 142 -7.84 -5.46 9.85
C PRO A 142 -7.85 -5.62 11.37
N ALA A 143 -8.28 -6.78 11.85
CA ALA A 143 -8.26 -7.09 13.28
C ALA A 143 -6.82 -6.99 13.84
N GLY A 144 -6.65 -6.23 14.91
CA GLY A 144 -5.34 -5.99 15.52
C GLY A 144 -4.55 -4.84 14.89
N ALA A 145 -5.07 -4.18 13.86
CA ALA A 145 -4.53 -2.92 13.37
C ALA A 145 -5.08 -1.73 14.21
N GLU A 146 -4.33 -0.65 14.26
CA GLU A 146 -4.67 0.56 15.00
C GLU A 146 -4.93 1.69 14.00
N VAL A 147 -6.12 2.29 14.08
CA VAL A 147 -6.45 3.47 13.29
C VAL A 147 -5.66 4.66 13.85
N LEU A 148 -4.88 5.30 12.99
CA LEU A 148 -4.08 6.47 13.31
C LEU A 148 -4.84 7.76 13.06
N PHE A 149 -5.56 7.80 11.94
CA PHE A 149 -6.17 9.02 11.45
C PHE A 149 -7.27 8.69 10.44
N ASP A 150 -8.30 9.51 10.38
CA ASP A 150 -9.30 9.46 9.30
C ASP A 150 -9.20 10.73 8.45
N GLU A 151 -9.19 10.54 7.16
CA GLU A 151 -8.91 11.58 6.18
C GLU A 151 -10.05 11.71 5.17
N GLU A 152 -10.42 12.95 4.89
CA GLU A 152 -11.40 13.24 3.84
C GLU A 152 -10.76 13.08 2.47
N ILE A 153 -11.51 12.48 1.55
CA ILE A 153 -11.20 12.43 0.13
C ILE A 153 -12.04 13.48 -0.59
N CYS A 154 -11.37 14.38 -1.27
CA CYS A 154 -11.93 15.47 -2.06
C CYS A 154 -11.77 15.21 -3.56
N ILE A 155 -12.41 16.04 -4.37
CA ILE A 155 -12.07 16.19 -5.79
C ILE A 155 -11.03 17.31 -5.91
N ALA A 156 -9.92 17.01 -6.55
CA ALA A 156 -8.95 18.00 -7.00
C ALA A 156 -9.27 18.41 -8.43
N VAL A 157 -9.40 19.70 -8.66
CA VAL A 157 -9.61 20.31 -9.97
C VAL A 157 -8.53 21.35 -10.27
N PRO A 158 -8.14 21.54 -11.55
CA PRO A 158 -7.17 22.55 -11.91
C PRO A 158 -7.74 23.97 -11.77
N ASP A 159 -6.86 24.93 -11.65
CA ASP A 159 -7.23 26.35 -11.78
C ASP A 159 -7.93 26.59 -13.13
N GLY A 160 -9.02 27.36 -13.10
CA GLY A 160 -9.88 27.59 -14.28
C GLY A 160 -10.92 26.51 -14.58
N HIS A 161 -11.01 25.44 -13.77
CA HIS A 161 -12.11 24.48 -13.88
C HIS A 161 -13.45 25.14 -13.50
N ARG A 162 -14.56 24.76 -14.18
CA ARG A 162 -15.90 25.39 -13.97
C ARG A 162 -16.40 25.35 -12.52
N PHE A 163 -15.86 24.47 -11.69
CA PHE A 163 -16.20 24.34 -10.26
C PHE A 163 -15.06 24.79 -9.33
N ALA A 164 -13.96 25.36 -9.81
CA ALA A 164 -12.81 25.72 -8.99
C ALA A 164 -13.16 26.60 -7.79
N ASP A 165 -14.11 27.54 -7.96
CA ASP A 165 -14.58 28.42 -6.90
C ASP A 165 -15.74 27.83 -6.06
N CYS A 166 -16.18 26.60 -6.35
CA CYS A 166 -17.24 25.93 -5.62
C CYS A 166 -16.63 25.15 -4.45
N GLY A 167 -17.04 25.39 -3.24
CA GLY A 167 -16.53 24.65 -2.07
C GLY A 167 -16.88 23.16 -2.06
N ALA A 168 -17.92 22.75 -2.82
CA ALA A 168 -18.39 21.36 -2.87
C ALA A 168 -19.06 21.06 -4.24
N VAL A 169 -19.00 19.81 -4.64
CA VAL A 169 -19.52 19.30 -5.91
C VAL A 169 -20.13 17.92 -5.73
N SER A 170 -21.06 17.53 -6.60
CA SER A 170 -21.54 16.14 -6.70
C SER A 170 -20.68 15.40 -7.75
N LEU A 171 -20.35 14.15 -7.50
CA LEU A 171 -19.66 13.32 -8.50
C LEU A 171 -20.46 13.17 -9.78
N THR A 172 -21.79 13.20 -9.70
CA THR A 172 -22.67 13.17 -10.86
C THR A 172 -22.52 14.40 -11.76
N GLU A 173 -22.15 15.56 -11.20
CA GLU A 173 -21.89 16.79 -11.97
C GLU A 173 -20.57 16.73 -12.74
N LEU A 174 -19.68 15.79 -12.35
CA LEU A 174 -18.36 15.58 -12.92
C LEU A 174 -18.26 14.34 -13.82
N ALA A 175 -19.38 13.68 -14.11
CA ALA A 175 -19.39 12.41 -14.84
C ALA A 175 -18.75 12.50 -16.25
N ASP A 176 -18.81 13.67 -16.87
CA ASP A 176 -18.25 13.92 -18.21
C ASP A 176 -16.81 14.48 -18.16
N ASP A 177 -16.29 14.78 -16.98
CA ASP A 177 -14.91 15.27 -16.84
C ASP A 177 -13.90 14.13 -16.95
N PRO A 178 -12.73 14.35 -17.58
CA PRO A 178 -11.70 13.33 -17.65
C PRO A 178 -11.06 13.10 -16.29
N PHE A 179 -11.20 11.89 -15.74
CA PHE A 179 -10.55 11.52 -14.47
C PHE A 179 -9.14 11.01 -14.70
N ILE A 180 -8.22 11.47 -13.84
CA ILE A 180 -6.86 10.97 -13.72
C ILE A 180 -6.82 10.04 -12.51
N ALA A 181 -6.76 8.73 -12.74
CA ALA A 181 -6.75 7.72 -11.70
C ALA A 181 -5.32 7.40 -11.23
N LEU A 182 -5.16 7.23 -9.91
CA LEU A 182 -3.92 6.73 -9.32
C LEU A 182 -4.02 5.19 -9.21
N SER A 183 -3.23 4.48 -10.01
CA SER A 183 -3.21 3.02 -10.09
C SER A 183 -2.05 2.39 -9.29
N GLY A 184 -1.08 3.18 -8.83
CA GLY A 184 0.11 2.72 -8.13
C GLY A 184 -0.14 2.22 -6.70
N SER A 185 -1.26 2.61 -6.08
CA SER A 185 -1.69 2.15 -4.76
C SER A 185 -2.98 1.37 -4.89
N GLU A 186 -2.94 0.07 -4.57
CA GLU A 186 -4.14 -0.78 -4.58
C GLU A 186 -5.17 -0.28 -3.57
N SER A 187 -4.72 0.15 -2.38
CA SER A 187 -5.59 0.67 -1.31
C SER A 187 -6.30 1.95 -1.72
N PHE A 188 -5.61 2.92 -2.33
CA PHE A 188 -6.25 4.15 -2.80
C PHE A 188 -7.20 3.90 -3.97
N ARG A 189 -6.89 2.92 -4.82
CA ARG A 189 -7.79 2.48 -5.88
C ARG A 189 -9.09 1.91 -5.32
N GLN A 190 -9.01 1.06 -4.28
CA GLN A 190 -10.20 0.51 -3.59
C GLN A 190 -11.05 1.63 -2.97
N VAL A 191 -10.42 2.63 -2.34
CA VAL A 191 -11.10 3.82 -1.82
C VAL A 191 -11.81 4.57 -2.96
N SER A 192 -11.12 4.80 -4.08
CA SER A 192 -11.69 5.48 -5.24
C SER A 192 -12.90 4.74 -5.81
N GLU A 193 -12.76 3.43 -6.03
CA GLU A 193 -13.85 2.58 -6.55
C GLU A 193 -15.05 2.54 -5.59
N HIS A 194 -14.79 2.55 -4.27
CA HIS A 194 -15.84 2.62 -3.25
C HIS A 194 -16.62 3.94 -3.34
N ILE A 195 -15.93 5.07 -3.43
CA ILE A 195 -16.53 6.40 -3.53
C ILE A 195 -17.43 6.50 -4.78
N PHE A 196 -16.91 6.11 -5.95
CA PHE A 196 -17.69 6.13 -7.18
C PHE A 196 -18.92 5.20 -7.12
N ARG A 197 -18.74 4.01 -6.55
CA ARG A 197 -19.84 3.05 -6.37
C ARG A 197 -20.92 3.58 -5.44
N SER A 198 -20.55 4.25 -4.34
CA SER A 198 -21.50 4.83 -3.39
C SER A 198 -22.32 5.98 -4.01
N ALA A 199 -21.73 6.72 -4.95
CA ALA A 199 -22.43 7.72 -5.77
C ALA A 199 -23.27 7.12 -6.92
N GLY A 200 -23.20 5.80 -7.12
CA GLY A 200 -23.93 5.14 -8.21
C GLY A 200 -23.33 5.36 -9.60
N ILE A 201 -22.07 5.74 -9.70
CA ILE A 201 -21.36 6.08 -10.94
C ILE A 201 -20.24 5.06 -11.19
N ALA A 202 -20.03 4.70 -12.46
CA ALA A 202 -18.84 3.95 -12.84
C ALA A 202 -17.65 4.90 -13.00
N MET A 203 -16.52 4.57 -12.36
CA MET A 203 -15.30 5.32 -12.55
C MET A 203 -14.73 5.08 -13.96
N HIS A 204 -14.66 6.12 -14.77
CA HIS A 204 -14.00 6.11 -16.07
C HIS A 204 -12.72 6.93 -16.02
N ALA A 205 -11.56 6.24 -15.88
CA ALA A 205 -10.26 6.90 -15.93
C ALA A 205 -9.90 7.21 -17.39
N ALA A 206 -9.73 8.48 -17.72
CA ALA A 206 -9.18 8.91 -19.01
C ALA A 206 -7.65 8.74 -19.03
N ILE A 207 -7.00 8.87 -17.86
CA ILE A 207 -5.56 8.67 -17.67
C ILE A 207 -5.38 7.84 -16.40
N GLU A 208 -4.48 6.84 -16.46
CA GLU A 208 -4.02 6.10 -15.29
C GLU A 208 -2.53 6.35 -15.08
N CYS A 209 -2.11 6.63 -13.84
CA CYS A 209 -0.72 6.82 -13.47
C CYS A 209 -0.42 6.13 -12.13
N ASP A 210 0.84 5.83 -11.89
CA ASP A 210 1.31 5.11 -10.69
C ASP A 210 1.97 6.02 -9.64
N SER A 211 1.98 7.32 -9.88
CA SER A 211 2.68 8.32 -9.06
C SER A 211 1.78 9.54 -8.79
N LEU A 212 1.64 9.91 -7.52
CA LEU A 212 0.94 11.13 -7.11
C LEU A 212 1.60 12.38 -7.71
N ALA A 213 2.93 12.41 -7.78
CA ALA A 213 3.65 13.53 -8.40
C ALA A 213 3.31 13.69 -9.89
N LEU A 214 3.12 12.60 -10.62
CA LEU A 214 2.67 12.68 -12.02
C LEU A 214 1.20 13.07 -12.10
N GLN A 215 0.34 12.50 -11.26
CA GLN A 215 -1.09 12.83 -11.20
C GLN A 215 -1.29 14.34 -10.96
N SER A 216 -0.60 14.91 -9.96
CA SER A 216 -0.70 16.32 -9.63
C SER A 216 -0.24 17.23 -10.76
N ARG A 217 0.83 16.86 -11.47
CA ARG A 217 1.31 17.62 -12.64
C ARG A 217 0.34 17.57 -13.82
N LEU A 218 -0.22 16.41 -14.12
CA LEU A 218 -1.24 16.25 -15.16
C LEU A 218 -2.46 17.11 -14.86
N LEU A 219 -2.89 17.12 -13.59
CA LEU A 219 -4.01 17.92 -13.11
C LEU A 219 -3.70 19.42 -13.23
N SER A 220 -2.54 19.89 -12.77
CA SER A 220 -2.11 21.28 -12.89
C SER A 220 -1.98 21.75 -14.35
N CYS A 221 -1.74 20.83 -15.30
CA CYS A 221 -1.78 21.10 -16.74
C CYS A 221 -3.20 21.11 -17.33
N GLY A 222 -4.25 20.95 -16.53
CA GLY A 222 -5.64 20.94 -16.99
C GLY A 222 -6.05 19.69 -17.75
N MET A 223 -5.34 18.57 -17.60
CA MET A 223 -5.61 17.33 -18.32
C MET A 223 -6.76 16.50 -17.73
N GLY A 224 -7.34 16.94 -16.60
CA GLY A 224 -8.46 16.28 -15.96
C GLY A 224 -8.59 16.66 -14.49
N ILE A 225 -9.41 15.87 -13.79
CA ILE A 225 -9.68 15.99 -12.35
C ILE A 225 -9.28 14.70 -11.65
N ALA A 226 -9.11 14.72 -10.33
CA ALA A 226 -8.69 13.54 -9.58
C ALA A 226 -9.36 13.45 -8.20
N LEU A 227 -9.50 12.23 -7.66
CA LEU A 227 -9.70 12.06 -6.23
C LEU A 227 -8.38 12.33 -5.51
N ALA A 228 -8.46 13.08 -4.42
CA ALA A 228 -7.30 13.58 -3.68
C ALA A 228 -7.54 13.45 -2.17
N ALA A 229 -6.58 12.90 -1.46
CA ALA A 229 -6.55 12.97 -0.02
C ALA A 229 -6.20 14.40 0.42
N ALA A 230 -7.10 15.06 1.13
CA ALA A 230 -7.02 16.51 1.41
C ALA A 230 -5.67 16.94 2.01
N GLY A 231 -5.13 16.14 2.93
CA GLY A 231 -3.86 16.46 3.58
C GLY A 231 -2.63 16.29 2.69
N GLU A 232 -2.66 15.41 1.68
CA GLU A 232 -1.53 15.17 0.76
C GLU A 232 -1.43 16.27 -0.31
N TRP A 233 -2.53 16.94 -0.63
CA TRP A 233 -2.61 17.94 -1.69
C TRP A 233 -2.54 19.39 -1.19
N ARG A 234 -2.43 19.62 0.13
CA ARG A 234 -2.44 20.95 0.75
C ARG A 234 -1.42 21.93 0.12
N GLN A 235 -0.19 21.49 -0.10
CA GLN A 235 0.87 22.33 -0.67
C GLN A 235 0.50 22.81 -2.08
N LEU A 236 -0.04 21.95 -2.92
CA LEU A 236 -0.47 22.29 -4.28
C LEU A 236 -1.62 23.30 -4.28
N CYS A 237 -2.49 23.24 -3.28
CA CYS A 237 -3.57 24.21 -3.09
C CYS A 237 -3.02 25.58 -2.67
N GLU A 238 -2.01 25.61 -1.80
CA GLU A 238 -1.34 26.84 -1.37
C GLU A 238 -0.62 27.55 -2.53
N GLU A 239 -0.12 26.78 -3.51
CA GLU A 239 0.47 27.30 -4.74
C GLU A 239 -0.58 27.85 -5.74
N GLY A 240 -1.87 27.63 -5.48
CA GLY A 240 -2.99 28.13 -6.29
C GLY A 240 -3.17 27.42 -7.63
N SER A 241 -2.49 26.31 -7.87
CA SER A 241 -2.60 25.55 -9.12
C SER A 241 -3.72 24.49 -9.12
N VAL A 242 -4.26 24.19 -7.92
CA VAL A 242 -5.25 23.14 -7.68
C VAL A 242 -6.25 23.60 -6.63
N HIS A 243 -7.53 23.27 -6.83
CA HIS A 243 -8.61 23.48 -5.88
C HIS A 243 -9.18 22.17 -5.41
N LEU A 244 -9.41 22.03 -4.10
CA LEU A 244 -10.07 20.87 -3.51
C LEU A 244 -11.54 21.17 -3.25
N LEU A 245 -12.40 20.28 -3.72
CA LEU A 245 -13.85 20.37 -3.58
C LEU A 245 -14.37 19.22 -2.74
N HIS A 246 -15.21 19.51 -1.74
CA HIS A 246 -15.89 18.46 -0.98
C HIS A 246 -16.88 17.71 -1.86
N ILE A 247 -17.01 16.41 -1.66
CA ILE A 247 -17.98 15.57 -2.36
C ILE A 247 -19.26 15.51 -1.54
N ARG A 248 -20.43 15.82 -2.16
CA ARG A 248 -21.71 15.92 -1.45
C ARG A 248 -22.56 14.65 -1.49
N ASP A 249 -22.37 13.81 -2.49
CA ASP A 249 -23.23 12.67 -2.85
C ASP A 249 -22.62 11.31 -2.57
N ALA A 250 -21.49 11.27 -1.84
CA ALA A 250 -20.85 10.04 -1.42
C ALA A 250 -20.19 10.19 -0.04
N GLU A 251 -20.01 9.09 0.65
CA GLU A 251 -19.16 9.05 1.85
C GLU A 251 -17.69 8.98 1.41
N CYS A 252 -16.95 10.04 1.70
CA CYS A 252 -15.61 10.27 1.15
C CYS A 252 -14.58 10.36 2.26
N ARG A 253 -14.35 9.25 2.95
CA ARG A 253 -13.31 9.13 3.99
C ARG A 253 -12.48 7.88 3.76
N ARG A 254 -11.22 7.94 4.19
CA ARG A 254 -10.36 6.75 4.35
C ARG A 254 -9.80 6.73 5.77
N TYR A 255 -9.54 5.54 6.27
CA TYR A 255 -9.00 5.30 7.60
C TYR A 255 -7.57 4.80 7.47
N ILE A 256 -6.61 5.65 7.84
CA ILE A 256 -5.19 5.29 7.86
C ILE A 256 -4.94 4.47 9.11
N TYR A 257 -4.31 3.32 8.97
CA TYR A 257 -3.99 2.44 10.07
C TYR A 257 -2.56 1.92 10.02
N VAL A 258 -2.05 1.56 11.19
CA VAL A 258 -0.81 0.79 11.33
C VAL A 258 -1.15 -0.62 11.81
N GLN A 259 -0.57 -1.61 11.15
CA GLN A 259 -0.70 -3.02 11.53
C GLN A 259 0.67 -3.62 11.79
N GLN A 260 0.81 -4.28 12.93
CA GLN A 260 1.98 -5.11 13.21
C GLN A 260 1.85 -6.41 12.42
N LEU A 261 2.88 -6.72 11.61
CA LEU A 261 2.93 -7.93 10.80
C LEU A 261 3.77 -9.03 11.44
N SER A 262 4.79 -8.64 12.19
CA SER A 262 5.61 -9.55 12.97
C SER A 262 4.88 -10.00 14.25
N ARG A 263 5.13 -11.22 14.72
CA ARG A 263 4.58 -11.70 16.00
C ARG A 263 5.38 -11.19 17.18
N PHE A 264 6.69 -10.96 16.98
CA PHE A 264 7.58 -10.39 17.98
C PHE A 264 7.61 -8.88 17.84
N GLU A 265 7.26 -8.17 18.92
CA GLU A 265 7.30 -6.70 18.98
C GLU A 265 8.63 -6.24 19.58
N THR A 266 9.47 -5.59 18.78
CA THR A 266 10.70 -4.98 19.26
C THR A 266 10.45 -3.66 19.97
N HIS A 267 11.44 -3.18 20.75
CA HIS A 267 11.36 -1.87 21.38
C HIS A 267 11.19 -0.74 20.33
N SER A 268 11.93 -0.83 19.23
CA SER A 268 11.84 0.14 18.12
C SER A 268 10.46 0.17 17.48
N MET A 269 9.80 -0.98 17.28
CA MET A 269 8.43 -1.05 16.75
C MET A 269 7.43 -0.37 17.69
N ARG A 270 7.52 -0.64 18.99
CA ARG A 270 6.64 -0.03 19.99
C ARG A 270 6.81 1.48 20.02
N ALA A 271 8.07 1.94 20.04
CA ALA A 271 8.38 3.37 20.01
C ALA A 271 7.86 4.04 18.73
N PHE A 272 8.02 3.40 17.57
CA PHE A 272 7.56 3.94 16.30
C PHE A 272 6.03 4.01 16.21
N ARG A 273 5.30 2.99 16.67
CA ARG A 273 3.83 3.03 16.74
C ARG A 273 3.35 4.15 17.65
N ALA A 274 3.95 4.31 18.84
CA ALA A 274 3.61 5.42 19.74
C ALA A 274 3.92 6.79 19.10
N PHE A 275 5.00 6.89 18.35
CA PHE A 275 5.34 8.10 17.59
C PHE A 275 4.29 8.38 16.49
N LEU A 276 3.88 7.38 15.72
CA LEU A 276 2.85 7.54 14.69
C LEU A 276 1.54 8.10 15.27
N HIS A 277 1.08 7.57 16.42
CA HIS A 277 -0.13 8.08 17.08
C HIS A 277 -0.01 9.56 17.44
N ARG A 278 1.13 10.01 17.98
CA ARG A 278 1.34 11.43 18.28
C ARG A 278 1.39 12.27 17.01
N TYR A 279 2.18 11.85 16.03
CA TYR A 279 2.32 12.55 14.75
C TYR A 279 0.97 12.80 14.09
N PHE A 280 0.13 11.76 13.99
CA PHE A 280 -1.18 11.91 13.36
C PHE A 280 -2.20 12.66 14.24
N SER A 281 -2.06 12.63 15.56
CA SER A 281 -2.91 13.44 16.46
C SER A 281 -2.62 14.95 16.39
N GLU A 282 -1.45 15.36 15.92
CA GLU A 282 -1.05 16.76 15.76
C GLU A 282 -1.51 17.37 14.44
N ILE A 283 -1.81 16.55 13.44
CA ILE A 283 -2.21 16.99 12.10
C ILE A 283 -3.72 16.75 11.81
N GLY A 284 -4.44 16.00 12.61
CA GLY A 284 -5.89 15.81 12.56
C GLY A 284 -6.60 16.80 13.43
#